data_591126973513c57c160f37b0f29d4ffe
#
_entry.id   591126973513c57c160f37b0f29d4ffe
#
_cell.length_a   1.000
_cell.length_b   1.000
_cell.length_c   1.000
_cell.angle_alpha   90.00
_cell.angle_beta   90.00
_cell.angle_gamma   90.00
#
_symmetry.space_group_name_H-M   'P 1'
#
loop_
_entity.id
_entity.type
_entity.pdbx_description
1 polymer ?
#
loop_
_entity_poly.entity_id
_entity_poly.type
_entity_poly.pdbx_seq_one_letter_code
_entity_poly.pdbx_strand_id
1 'polypeptide(L)'
;AGKSYSFVGANGCGKTTITKLIAGLYDDYEGQILINGTDIREWGPGRIAGFFSIVYQDFARYGLSLYENIAIGDVEKLCGDEINLVRFQDVVDMMELGEIVSDLKHGMETKLGKIVRDSEDLSGGQWQRVAIARCLVSDRPVKILDEPTAALDPAAESALYEKFRIINQKYTSVTISHRLASARQTDVIFVIENGRVSGSGSHETLYRENRL
;
A
#
# COMPACT_ATOMS: atom_id res chain seq x y z
N ALA A 1 14.61 9.03 2.11
CA ALA A 1 13.19 9.34 2.26
C ALA A 1 12.71 10.02 0.97
N GLY A 2 11.44 9.83 0.61
CA GLY A 2 10.87 10.50 -0.56
C GLY A 2 11.23 9.89 -1.92
N LYS A 3 11.62 8.61 -1.98
CA LYS A 3 11.80 7.87 -3.23
C LYS A 3 10.78 6.77 -3.37
N SER A 4 10.40 6.51 -4.61
CA SER A 4 9.50 5.44 -5.00
C SER A 4 10.28 4.29 -5.64
N TYR A 5 9.94 3.08 -5.24
CA TYR A 5 10.56 1.86 -5.71
C TYR A 5 9.49 0.90 -6.25
N SER A 6 9.82 0.16 -7.31
CA SER A 6 8.96 -0.92 -7.79
C SER A 6 9.71 -2.24 -7.85
N PHE A 7 9.05 -3.31 -7.42
CA PHE A 7 9.45 -4.67 -7.72
C PHE A 7 8.60 -5.19 -8.87
N VAL A 8 9.24 -5.54 -9.99
CA VAL A 8 8.58 -6.11 -11.17
C VAL A 8 9.12 -7.50 -11.47
N GLY A 9 8.32 -8.35 -12.07
CA GLY A 9 8.67 -9.71 -12.45
C GLY A 9 7.46 -10.61 -12.57
N ALA A 10 7.66 -11.82 -13.10
CA ALA A 10 6.61 -12.81 -13.27
C ALA A 10 5.95 -13.22 -11.95
N ASN A 11 4.73 -13.76 -12.02
CA ASN A 11 4.08 -14.30 -10.84
C ASN A 11 4.90 -15.44 -10.22
N GLY A 12 4.99 -15.48 -8.91
CA GLY A 12 5.78 -16.49 -8.18
C GLY A 12 7.29 -16.25 -8.15
N CYS A 13 7.83 -15.16 -8.72
CA CYS A 13 9.28 -14.89 -8.70
C CYS A 13 9.81 -14.39 -7.34
N GLY A 14 8.94 -14.23 -6.30
CA GLY A 14 9.36 -13.87 -4.94
C GLY A 14 9.08 -12.44 -4.49
N LYS A 15 8.39 -11.59 -5.28
CA LYS A 15 8.11 -10.18 -4.95
C LYS A 15 7.42 -10.01 -3.59
N THR A 16 6.30 -10.70 -3.36
CA THR A 16 5.56 -10.66 -2.10
C THR A 16 6.38 -11.23 -0.93
N THR A 17 7.27 -12.20 -1.19
CA THR A 17 8.17 -12.72 -0.15
C THR A 17 9.16 -11.65 0.30
N ILE A 18 9.72 -10.87 -0.64
CA ILE A 18 10.61 -9.74 -0.33
C ILE A 18 9.90 -8.72 0.58
N THR A 19 8.67 -8.36 0.26
CA THR A 19 7.94 -7.39 1.10
C THR A 19 7.61 -7.93 2.49
N LYS A 20 7.29 -9.21 2.61
CA LYS A 20 7.07 -9.86 3.91
C LYS A 20 8.34 -9.91 4.75
N LEU A 21 9.49 -10.15 4.12
CA LEU A 21 10.80 -10.07 4.78
C LEU A 21 11.12 -8.65 5.24
N ILE A 22 10.97 -7.65 4.38
CA ILE A 22 11.18 -6.23 4.72
C ILE A 22 10.25 -5.79 5.86
N ALA A 23 9.01 -6.26 5.85
CA ALA A 23 8.03 -5.98 6.90
C ALA A 23 8.29 -6.71 8.23
N GLY A 24 9.32 -7.57 8.29
CA GLY A 24 9.66 -8.34 9.48
C GLY A 24 8.66 -9.46 9.84
N LEU A 25 7.92 -9.96 8.83
CA LEU A 25 6.98 -11.06 9.02
C LEU A 25 7.67 -12.43 8.98
N TYR A 26 8.90 -12.48 8.52
CA TYR A 26 9.78 -13.65 8.54
C TYR A 26 11.10 -13.26 9.19
N ASP A 27 11.57 -14.05 10.12
CA ASP A 27 12.82 -13.89 10.86
C ASP A 27 13.89 -14.93 10.49
N ASP A 28 13.48 -16.04 9.87
CA ASP A 28 14.36 -17.09 9.37
C ASP A 28 14.81 -16.79 7.93
N TYR A 29 15.91 -16.06 7.81
CA TYR A 29 16.53 -15.73 6.52
C TYR A 29 18.04 -15.53 6.66
N GLU A 30 18.78 -15.79 5.57
CA GLU A 30 20.21 -15.51 5.49
C GLU A 30 20.46 -14.07 5.03
N GLY A 31 21.54 -13.47 5.51
CA GLY A 31 21.89 -12.09 5.19
C GLY A 31 21.36 -11.06 6.20
N GLN A 32 21.20 -9.81 5.78
CA GLN A 32 20.78 -8.69 6.64
C GLN A 32 19.75 -7.81 5.94
N ILE A 33 18.77 -7.34 6.70
CA ILE A 33 17.84 -6.29 6.27
C ILE A 33 18.05 -5.10 7.19
N LEU A 34 18.59 -4.02 6.65
CA LEU A 34 18.98 -2.86 7.44
C LEU A 34 18.00 -1.70 7.26
N ILE A 35 17.53 -1.13 8.36
CA ILE A 35 16.80 0.13 8.39
C ILE A 35 17.66 1.14 9.15
N ASN A 36 18.06 2.21 8.46
CA ASN A 36 18.97 3.21 9.03
C ASN A 36 20.27 2.61 9.59
N GLY A 37 20.80 1.55 8.96
CA GLY A 37 22.03 0.89 9.35
C GLY A 37 21.91 -0.14 10.48
N THR A 38 20.72 -0.35 11.03
CA THR A 38 20.44 -1.36 12.08
C THR A 38 19.67 -2.53 11.47
N ASP A 39 20.08 -3.76 11.77
CA ASP A 39 19.37 -4.97 11.33
C ASP A 39 17.98 -5.02 11.99
N ILE A 40 16.95 -5.31 11.18
CA ILE A 40 15.56 -5.35 11.67
C ILE A 40 15.35 -6.42 12.76
N ARG A 41 16.20 -7.46 12.81
CA ARG A 41 16.15 -8.49 13.87
C ARG A 41 16.52 -7.94 15.25
N GLU A 42 17.23 -6.82 15.31
CA GLU A 42 17.53 -6.13 16.58
C GLU A 42 16.33 -5.29 17.09
N TRP A 43 15.30 -5.17 16.28
CA TRP A 43 14.12 -4.38 16.60
C TRP A 43 13.00 -5.27 17.12
N GLY A 44 12.32 -4.82 18.16
CA GLY A 44 11.07 -5.47 18.59
C GLY A 44 9.96 -5.32 17.52
N PRO A 45 9.00 -6.27 17.47
CA PRO A 45 7.92 -6.27 16.48
C PRO A 45 7.16 -4.94 16.39
N GLY A 46 6.89 -4.29 17.50
CA GLY A 46 6.21 -2.99 17.54
C GLY A 46 6.98 -1.87 16.84
N ARG A 47 8.32 -1.88 16.95
CA ARG A 47 9.17 -0.89 16.26
C ARG A 47 9.18 -1.11 14.76
N ILE A 48 9.24 -2.37 14.31
CA ILE A 48 9.17 -2.71 12.88
C ILE A 48 7.80 -2.28 12.33
N ALA A 49 6.71 -2.66 13.01
CA ALA A 49 5.36 -2.28 12.63
C ALA A 49 5.16 -0.76 12.54
N GLY A 50 5.83 0.02 13.38
CA GLY A 50 5.82 1.48 13.35
C GLY A 50 6.46 2.11 12.10
N PHE A 51 7.24 1.35 11.33
CA PHE A 51 7.90 1.85 10.11
C PHE A 51 7.07 1.66 8.85
N PHE A 52 6.23 0.62 8.80
CA PHE A 52 5.57 0.20 7.57
C PHE A 52 4.06 0.34 7.66
N SER A 53 3.46 0.84 6.59
CA SER A 53 2.04 0.72 6.33
C SER A 53 1.87 -0.06 5.03
N ILE A 54 1.11 -1.15 5.06
CA ILE A 54 1.12 -2.16 4.00
C ILE A 54 -0.31 -2.42 3.51
N VAL A 55 -0.48 -2.42 2.19
CA VAL A 55 -1.64 -3.00 1.51
C VAL A 55 -1.19 -4.29 0.86
N TYR A 56 -1.78 -5.41 1.27
CA TYR A 56 -1.58 -6.70 0.62
C TYR A 56 -2.59 -6.90 -0.51
N GLN A 57 -2.27 -7.77 -1.45
CA GLN A 57 -3.16 -8.14 -2.55
C GLN A 57 -4.50 -8.69 -2.02
N ASP A 58 -4.47 -9.47 -0.95
CA ASP A 58 -5.60 -10.04 -0.23
C ASP A 58 -5.93 -9.23 1.04
N PHE A 59 -6.16 -7.95 0.89
CA PHE A 59 -6.44 -7.05 2.01
C PHE A 59 -7.72 -7.44 2.77
N ALA A 60 -7.68 -7.27 4.09
CA ALA A 60 -8.80 -7.57 4.96
C ALA A 60 -9.97 -6.58 4.77
N ARG A 61 -11.19 -7.13 4.73
CA ARG A 61 -12.46 -6.40 4.72
C ARG A 61 -13.09 -6.55 6.10
N TYR A 62 -13.09 -5.46 6.86
CA TYR A 62 -13.61 -5.51 8.22
C TYR A 62 -15.08 -5.13 8.26
N GLY A 63 -15.88 -5.84 9.07
CA GLY A 63 -17.28 -5.52 9.36
C GLY A 63 -17.43 -4.30 10.28
N LEU A 64 -16.68 -3.25 10.01
CA LEU A 64 -16.63 -1.97 10.70
C LEU A 64 -17.31 -0.90 9.84
N SER A 65 -17.53 0.32 10.38
CA SER A 65 -17.98 1.44 9.54
C SER A 65 -16.92 1.81 8.49
N LEU A 66 -17.32 2.56 7.46
CA LEU A 66 -16.37 3.07 6.47
C LEU A 66 -15.28 3.93 7.14
N TYR A 67 -15.68 4.79 8.09
CA TYR A 67 -14.76 5.59 8.90
C TYR A 67 -13.75 4.71 9.65
N GLU A 68 -14.24 3.75 10.42
CA GLU A 68 -13.39 2.83 11.19
C GLU A 68 -12.46 1.98 10.30
N ASN A 69 -12.95 1.56 9.12
CA ASN A 69 -12.15 0.83 8.14
C ASN A 69 -10.94 1.62 7.64
N ILE A 70 -11.04 2.93 7.53
CA ILE A 70 -9.94 3.81 7.15
C ILE A 70 -9.07 4.12 8.38
N ALA A 71 -9.70 4.53 9.48
CA ALA A 71 -9.05 5.02 10.67
C ALA A 71 -8.18 3.96 11.38
N ILE A 72 -8.53 2.68 11.28
CA ILE A 72 -7.73 1.56 11.81
C ILE A 72 -6.31 1.48 11.20
N GLY A 73 -6.04 2.21 10.13
CA GLY A 73 -4.68 2.37 9.59
C GLY A 73 -3.73 3.07 10.55
N ASP A 74 -4.25 3.83 11.51
CA ASP A 74 -3.50 4.48 12.58
C ASP A 74 -4.18 4.24 13.94
N VAL A 75 -4.12 2.98 14.38
CA VAL A 75 -4.82 2.50 15.60
C VAL A 75 -4.41 3.29 16.85
N GLU A 76 -3.14 3.67 16.96
CA GLU A 76 -2.64 4.42 18.12
C GLU A 76 -3.37 5.75 18.26
N LYS A 77 -3.55 6.47 17.15
CA LYS A 77 -4.27 7.74 17.14
C LYS A 77 -5.79 7.56 17.24
N LEU A 78 -6.31 6.49 16.62
CA LEU A 78 -7.73 6.15 16.75
C LEU A 78 -8.13 5.90 18.21
N CYS A 79 -7.32 5.14 18.95
CA CYS A 79 -7.56 4.86 20.36
C CYS A 79 -7.32 6.06 21.29
N GLY A 80 -6.52 7.03 20.85
CA GLY A 80 -6.21 8.26 21.59
C GLY A 80 -7.09 9.46 21.25
N ASP A 81 -8.12 9.29 20.40
CA ASP A 81 -8.94 10.38 19.84
C ASP A 81 -8.12 11.49 19.13
N GLU A 82 -6.92 11.16 18.68
CA GLU A 82 -5.96 12.08 18.07
C GLU A 82 -5.88 11.98 16.55
N ILE A 83 -6.89 11.39 15.88
CA ILE A 83 -6.88 11.31 14.42
C ILE A 83 -6.80 12.73 13.84
N ASN A 84 -5.80 12.93 13.00
CA ASN A 84 -5.69 14.17 12.25
C ASN A 84 -6.80 14.22 11.18
N LEU A 85 -7.89 14.93 11.53
CA LEU A 85 -9.08 15.04 10.67
C LEU A 85 -8.77 15.66 9.31
N VAL A 86 -7.82 16.60 9.24
CA VAL A 86 -7.39 17.20 7.96
C VAL A 86 -6.77 16.14 7.07
N ARG A 87 -5.84 15.36 7.61
CA ARG A 87 -5.22 14.28 6.86
C ARG A 87 -6.21 13.19 6.48
N PHE A 88 -7.14 12.85 7.36
CA PHE A 88 -8.19 11.88 7.06
C PHE A 88 -9.01 12.35 5.86
N GLN A 89 -9.42 13.63 5.84
CA GLN A 89 -10.16 14.21 4.73
C GLN A 89 -9.33 14.24 3.45
N ASP A 90 -8.05 14.64 3.52
CA ASP A 90 -7.14 14.62 2.37
C ASP A 90 -7.06 13.21 1.73
N VAL A 91 -7.03 12.16 2.56
CA VAL A 91 -7.00 10.77 2.09
C VAL A 91 -8.34 10.35 1.47
N VAL A 92 -9.45 10.75 2.08
CA VAL A 92 -10.81 10.51 1.55
C VAL A 92 -10.97 11.13 0.17
N ASP A 93 -10.54 12.39 0.01
CA ASP A 93 -10.63 13.13 -1.26
C ASP A 93 -9.67 12.52 -2.30
N MET A 94 -8.45 12.19 -1.89
CA MET A 94 -7.45 11.57 -2.75
C MET A 94 -7.92 10.22 -3.29
N MET A 95 -8.58 9.41 -2.48
CA MET A 95 -9.10 8.11 -2.89
C MET A 95 -10.50 8.19 -3.51
N GLU A 96 -11.04 9.40 -3.73
CA GLU A 96 -12.38 9.63 -4.33
C GLU A 96 -13.46 8.83 -3.60
N LEU A 97 -13.36 8.82 -2.26
CA LEU A 97 -14.34 8.09 -1.45
C LEU A 97 -15.64 8.88 -1.23
N GLY A 98 -15.67 10.16 -1.60
CA GLY A 98 -16.84 11.02 -1.45
C GLY A 98 -18.09 10.48 -2.17
N GLU A 99 -17.93 9.92 -3.37
CA GLU A 99 -19.02 9.27 -4.10
C GLU A 99 -19.54 8.05 -3.33
N ILE A 100 -18.63 7.22 -2.82
CA ILE A 100 -18.99 6.03 -2.01
C ILE A 100 -19.75 6.47 -0.77
N VAL A 101 -19.27 7.53 -0.10
CA VAL A 101 -19.93 8.08 1.10
C VAL A 101 -21.35 8.55 0.81
N SER A 102 -21.56 9.23 -0.35
CA SER A 102 -22.88 9.72 -0.73
C SER A 102 -23.87 8.63 -1.10
N ASP A 103 -23.39 7.50 -1.59
CA ASP A 103 -24.21 6.35 -1.97
C ASP A 103 -24.60 5.48 -0.77
N LEU A 104 -23.83 5.55 0.33
CA LEU A 104 -24.07 4.76 1.53
C LEU A 104 -25.16 5.37 2.41
N LYS A 105 -26.04 4.53 2.96
CA LYS A 105 -27.22 4.92 3.74
C LYS A 105 -26.93 5.83 4.95
N HIS A 106 -25.79 5.63 5.60
CA HIS A 106 -25.36 6.42 6.76
C HIS A 106 -23.96 7.07 6.52
N GLY A 107 -23.58 7.27 5.25
CA GLY A 107 -22.31 7.85 4.89
C GLY A 107 -21.12 7.11 5.52
N MET A 108 -20.21 7.83 6.15
CA MET A 108 -19.03 7.27 6.82
C MET A 108 -19.35 6.28 7.95
N GLU A 109 -20.51 6.40 8.59
CA GLU A 109 -20.93 5.54 9.70
C GLU A 109 -21.59 4.23 9.24
N THR A 110 -21.78 4.05 7.93
CA THR A 110 -22.36 2.81 7.38
C THR A 110 -21.44 1.64 7.69
N LYS A 111 -21.95 0.61 8.36
CA LYS A 111 -21.25 -0.65 8.57
C LYS A 111 -21.09 -1.38 7.23
N LEU A 112 -19.87 -1.87 6.96
CA LEU A 112 -19.51 -2.52 5.71
C LEU A 112 -19.50 -4.04 5.84
N GLY A 113 -19.74 -4.70 4.70
CA GLY A 113 -19.75 -6.17 4.60
C GLY A 113 -21.13 -6.80 4.73
N LYS A 114 -21.19 -8.13 4.66
CA LYS A 114 -22.46 -8.89 4.60
C LYS A 114 -22.86 -9.57 5.92
N ILE A 115 -22.06 -9.39 6.95
CA ILE A 115 -22.20 -10.17 8.20
C ILE A 115 -23.08 -9.47 9.21
N VAL A 116 -23.08 -8.13 9.22
CA VAL A 116 -23.80 -7.32 10.19
C VAL A 116 -25.15 -6.90 9.62
N ARG A 117 -26.20 -6.91 10.47
CA ARG A 117 -27.53 -6.44 10.09
C ARG A 117 -27.46 -4.94 9.72
N ASP A 118 -28.18 -4.53 8.69
CA ASP A 118 -28.18 -3.15 8.15
C ASP A 118 -26.81 -2.66 7.63
N SER A 119 -25.91 -3.60 7.28
CA SER A 119 -24.66 -3.28 6.61
C SER A 119 -24.84 -3.24 5.09
N GLU A 120 -23.97 -2.49 4.43
CA GLU A 120 -23.85 -2.42 2.98
C GLU A 120 -22.49 -2.93 2.54
N ASP A 121 -22.39 -3.54 1.36
CA ASP A 121 -21.12 -4.05 0.85
C ASP A 121 -20.64 -3.17 -0.30
N LEU A 122 -19.34 -3.08 -0.41
CA LEU A 122 -18.67 -2.33 -1.47
C LEU A 122 -18.26 -3.25 -2.62
N SER A 123 -18.17 -2.70 -3.82
CA SER A 123 -17.53 -3.39 -4.95
C SER A 123 -16.06 -3.69 -4.66
N GLY A 124 -15.44 -4.62 -5.41
CA GLY A 124 -14.01 -4.95 -5.24
C GLY A 124 -13.09 -3.73 -5.39
N GLY A 125 -13.35 -2.88 -6.38
CA GLY A 125 -12.59 -1.64 -6.59
C GLY A 125 -12.78 -0.60 -5.48
N GLN A 126 -14.00 -0.48 -4.94
CA GLN A 126 -14.28 0.40 -3.80
C GLN A 126 -13.56 -0.09 -2.53
N TRP A 127 -13.62 -1.39 -2.23
CA TRP A 127 -12.87 -2.00 -1.15
C TRP A 127 -11.36 -1.78 -1.28
N GLN A 128 -10.84 -1.84 -2.50
CA GLN A 128 -9.44 -1.59 -2.76
C GLN A 128 -9.05 -0.14 -2.45
N ARG A 129 -9.88 0.84 -2.86
CA ARG A 129 -9.68 2.26 -2.49
C ARG A 129 -9.69 2.47 -0.99
N VAL A 130 -10.58 1.80 -0.25
CA VAL A 130 -10.63 1.83 1.22
C VAL A 130 -9.36 1.23 1.84
N ALA A 131 -8.86 0.11 1.32
CA ALA A 131 -7.62 -0.51 1.80
C ALA A 131 -6.40 0.39 1.58
N ILE A 132 -6.34 1.09 0.45
CA ILE A 132 -5.29 2.07 0.18
C ILE A 132 -5.43 3.28 1.10
N ALA A 133 -6.64 3.80 1.30
CA ALA A 133 -6.91 4.89 2.24
C ALA A 133 -6.43 4.55 3.66
N ARG A 134 -6.70 3.32 4.13
CA ARG A 134 -6.19 2.77 5.38
C ARG A 134 -4.66 2.82 5.48
N CYS A 135 -3.97 2.51 4.40
CA CYS A 135 -2.50 2.61 4.36
C CYS A 135 -2.04 4.06 4.42
N LEU A 136 -2.74 4.98 3.76
CA LEU A 136 -2.32 6.37 3.59
C LEU A 136 -2.63 7.24 4.82
N VAL A 137 -3.66 6.92 5.59
CA VAL A 137 -4.01 7.70 6.80
C VAL A 137 -2.92 7.63 7.86
N SER A 138 -2.16 6.54 7.89
CA SER A 138 -1.01 6.36 8.79
C SER A 138 0.16 7.29 8.45
N ASP A 139 0.89 7.77 9.47
CA ASP A 139 2.11 8.59 9.33
C ASP A 139 3.39 7.77 9.14
N ARG A 140 3.30 6.46 9.08
CA ARG A 140 4.46 5.57 8.93
C ARG A 140 5.29 5.92 7.69
N PRO A 141 6.63 6.00 7.81
CA PRO A 141 7.49 6.58 6.78
C PRO A 141 7.59 5.75 5.49
N VAL A 142 7.28 4.46 5.54
CA VAL A 142 7.36 3.56 4.39
C VAL A 142 5.99 2.98 4.07
N LYS A 143 5.53 3.16 2.81
CA LYS A 143 4.29 2.61 2.28
C LYS A 143 4.62 1.45 1.35
N ILE A 144 4.06 0.28 1.62
CA ILE A 144 4.21 -0.91 0.77
C ILE A 144 2.85 -1.25 0.16
N LEU A 145 2.81 -1.36 -1.16
CA LEU A 145 1.59 -1.60 -1.93
C LEU A 145 1.80 -2.84 -2.79
N ASP A 146 1.18 -3.96 -2.38
CA ASP A 146 1.27 -5.23 -3.12
C ASP A 146 0.07 -5.35 -4.06
N GLU A 147 0.32 -5.18 -5.35
CA GLU A 147 -0.68 -5.18 -6.44
C GLU A 147 -1.90 -4.28 -6.16
N PRO A 148 -1.70 -2.99 -5.81
CA PRO A 148 -2.76 -2.12 -5.30
C PRO A 148 -3.84 -1.78 -6.33
N THR A 149 -3.71 -2.23 -7.56
CA THR A 149 -4.61 -1.91 -8.69
C THR A 149 -5.25 -3.15 -9.32
N ALA A 150 -5.11 -4.32 -8.70
CA ALA A 150 -5.56 -5.58 -9.28
C ALA A 150 -7.07 -5.61 -9.62
N ALA A 151 -7.90 -4.90 -8.87
CA ALA A 151 -9.36 -4.83 -9.08
C ALA A 151 -9.82 -3.55 -9.80
N LEU A 152 -8.90 -2.71 -10.29
CA LEU A 152 -9.20 -1.46 -10.98
C LEU A 152 -9.11 -1.64 -12.51
N ASP A 153 -9.95 -0.87 -13.22
CA ASP A 153 -9.82 -0.72 -14.66
C ASP A 153 -8.58 0.15 -15.01
N PRO A 154 -8.08 0.10 -16.27
CA PRO A 154 -6.86 0.82 -16.65
C PRO A 154 -6.90 2.34 -16.47
N ALA A 155 -8.06 2.97 -16.57
CA ALA A 155 -8.19 4.42 -16.41
C ALA A 155 -8.11 4.79 -14.92
N ALA A 156 -8.83 4.08 -14.05
CA ALA A 156 -8.77 4.24 -12.60
C ALA A 156 -7.37 3.90 -12.06
N GLU A 157 -6.71 2.89 -12.62
CA GLU A 157 -5.34 2.55 -12.30
C GLU A 157 -4.39 3.71 -12.59
N SER A 158 -4.43 4.27 -13.79
CA SER A 158 -3.57 5.41 -14.19
C SER A 158 -3.78 6.62 -13.29
N ALA A 159 -5.04 6.96 -12.99
CA ALA A 159 -5.38 8.06 -12.09
C ALA A 159 -4.83 7.83 -10.67
N LEU A 160 -4.89 6.60 -10.17
CA LEU A 160 -4.36 6.25 -8.85
C LEU A 160 -2.83 6.38 -8.78
N TYR A 161 -2.11 5.97 -9.83
CA TYR A 161 -0.64 6.12 -9.87
C TYR A 161 -0.20 7.58 -9.91
N GLU A 162 -0.92 8.46 -10.62
CA GLU A 162 -0.65 9.91 -10.56
C GLU A 162 -0.81 10.45 -9.12
N LYS A 163 -1.80 9.97 -8.38
CA LYS A 163 -1.97 10.32 -6.96
C LYS A 163 -0.83 9.79 -6.09
N PHE A 164 -0.35 8.58 -6.36
CA PHE A 164 0.82 8.03 -5.66
C PHE A 164 2.09 8.87 -5.90
N ARG A 165 2.26 9.49 -7.06
CA ARG A 165 3.38 10.40 -7.30
C ARG A 165 3.39 11.58 -6.33
N ILE A 166 2.24 12.11 -5.96
CA ILE A 166 2.11 13.18 -4.96
C ILE A 166 2.48 12.65 -3.57
N ILE A 167 1.99 11.45 -3.22
CA ILE A 167 2.27 10.80 -1.94
C ILE A 167 3.76 10.50 -1.79
N ASN A 168 4.41 10.05 -2.87
CA ASN A 168 5.83 9.67 -2.88
C ASN A 168 6.78 10.84 -2.59
N GLN A 169 6.33 12.09 -2.75
CA GLN A 169 7.13 13.25 -2.32
C GLN A 169 7.31 13.30 -0.79
N LYS A 170 6.39 12.72 -0.03
CA LYS A 170 6.40 12.77 1.43
C LYS A 170 6.90 11.46 2.07
N TYR A 171 6.64 10.33 1.43
CA TYR A 171 6.93 8.98 1.97
C TYR A 171 7.87 8.21 1.04
N THR A 172 8.58 7.24 1.60
CA THR A 172 9.19 6.18 0.78
C THR A 172 8.10 5.19 0.41
N SER A 173 7.95 4.88 -0.87
CA SER A 173 7.00 3.87 -1.32
C SER A 173 7.67 2.69 -2.00
N VAL A 174 7.12 1.51 -1.78
CA VAL A 174 7.49 0.27 -2.46
C VAL A 174 6.22 -0.31 -3.08
N THR A 175 6.19 -0.39 -4.40
CA THR A 175 5.06 -0.96 -5.13
C THR A 175 5.46 -2.28 -5.76
N ILE A 176 4.65 -3.31 -5.56
CA ILE A 176 4.77 -4.56 -6.28
C ILE A 176 3.75 -4.56 -7.41
N SER A 177 4.21 -4.82 -8.61
CA SER A 177 3.32 -4.93 -9.76
C SER A 177 3.89 -5.93 -10.77
N HIS A 178 2.98 -6.64 -11.44
CA HIS A 178 3.29 -7.39 -12.64
C HIS A 178 3.08 -6.55 -13.92
N ARG A 179 2.62 -5.29 -13.77
CA ARG A 179 2.35 -4.37 -14.87
C ARG A 179 3.49 -3.36 -15.00
N LEU A 180 4.16 -3.34 -16.14
CA LEU A 180 5.28 -2.41 -16.41
C LEU A 180 4.83 -0.95 -16.44
N ALA A 181 3.58 -0.68 -16.81
CA ALA A 181 3.03 0.67 -16.83
C ALA A 181 3.08 1.36 -15.45
N SER A 182 2.83 0.61 -14.38
CA SER A 182 2.89 1.11 -13.01
C SER A 182 4.33 1.41 -12.55
N ALA A 183 5.26 0.56 -12.94
CA ALA A 183 6.67 0.72 -12.59
C ALA A 183 7.31 1.95 -13.27
N ARG A 184 6.80 2.37 -14.44
CA ARG A 184 7.33 3.52 -15.19
C ARG A 184 7.32 4.82 -14.39
N GLN A 185 6.43 4.94 -13.41
CA GLN A 185 6.27 6.15 -12.59
C GLN A 185 7.11 6.16 -11.32
N THR A 186 7.92 5.13 -11.10
CA THR A 186 8.79 5.04 -9.90
C THR A 186 10.24 5.43 -10.21
N ASP A 187 10.94 5.94 -9.18
CA ASP A 187 12.32 6.38 -9.32
C ASP A 187 13.28 5.24 -9.61
N VAL A 188 13.03 4.08 -9.01
CA VAL A 188 13.89 2.89 -9.15
C VAL A 188 13.02 1.64 -9.30
N ILE A 189 13.32 0.87 -10.30
CA ILE A 189 12.71 -0.43 -10.58
C ILE A 189 13.73 -1.53 -10.26
N PHE A 190 13.30 -2.55 -9.54
CA PHE A 190 14.03 -3.80 -9.37
C PHE A 190 13.31 -4.91 -10.16
N VAL A 191 14.00 -5.50 -11.12
CA VAL A 191 13.51 -6.65 -11.89
C VAL A 191 13.85 -7.92 -11.12
N ILE A 192 12.84 -8.70 -10.78
CA ILE A 192 12.98 -9.94 -10.00
C ILE A 192 12.75 -11.13 -10.91
N GLU A 193 13.75 -11.98 -11.03
CA GLU A 193 13.72 -13.22 -11.81
C GLU A 193 14.29 -14.37 -10.96
N ASN A 194 13.54 -15.47 -10.87
CA ASN A 194 13.97 -16.67 -10.14
C ASN A 194 14.47 -16.36 -8.70
N GLY A 195 13.79 -15.46 -7.98
CA GLY A 195 14.14 -15.09 -6.61
C GLY A 195 15.37 -14.18 -6.48
N ARG A 196 15.86 -13.61 -7.58
CA ARG A 196 17.04 -12.73 -7.59
C ARG A 196 16.73 -11.41 -8.30
N VAL A 197 17.47 -10.35 -7.94
CA VAL A 197 17.46 -9.10 -8.69
C VAL A 197 18.29 -9.30 -9.95
N SER A 198 17.64 -9.32 -11.12
CA SER A 198 18.31 -9.45 -12.42
C SER A 198 18.70 -8.09 -13.02
N GLY A 199 18.05 -7.01 -12.58
CA GLY A 199 18.37 -5.64 -12.99
C GLY A 199 17.77 -4.61 -12.05
N SER A 200 18.36 -3.42 -12.01
CA SER A 200 17.82 -2.30 -11.25
C SER A 200 18.17 -0.97 -11.92
N GLY A 201 17.26 -0.02 -11.89
CA GLY A 201 17.46 1.31 -12.45
C GLY A 201 16.16 2.05 -12.72
N SER A 202 16.25 3.19 -13.43
CA SER A 202 15.06 3.85 -13.95
C SER A 202 14.46 3.04 -15.11
N HIS A 203 13.18 3.30 -15.43
CA HIS A 203 12.53 2.69 -16.58
C HIS A 203 13.36 2.87 -17.87
N GLU A 204 13.89 4.07 -18.10
CA GLU A 204 14.67 4.38 -19.29
C GLU A 204 15.97 3.57 -19.36
N THR A 205 16.65 3.43 -18.22
CA THR A 205 17.88 2.63 -18.12
C THR A 205 17.63 1.17 -18.45
N LEU A 206 16.62 0.57 -17.79
CA LEU A 206 16.29 -0.83 -17.96
C LEU A 206 15.75 -1.14 -19.36
N TYR A 207 15.02 -0.21 -19.95
CA TYR A 207 14.53 -0.35 -21.33
C TYR A 207 15.68 -0.37 -22.35
N ARG A 208 16.69 0.51 -22.18
CA ARG A 208 17.89 0.51 -23.06
C ARG A 208 18.71 -0.77 -22.91
N GLU A 209 18.73 -1.36 -21.73
CA GLU A 209 19.46 -2.60 -21.45
C GLU A 209 18.69 -3.87 -21.83
N ASN A 210 17.47 -3.73 -22.41
CA ASN A 210 16.59 -4.86 -22.74
C ASN A 210 16.24 -5.75 -21.53
N ARG A 211 16.04 -5.10 -20.35
CA ARG A 211 15.75 -5.77 -19.08
C ARG A 211 14.31 -5.57 -18.59
N LEU A 212 13.46 -4.95 -19.41
CA LEU A 212 12.02 -4.75 -19.17
C LEU A 212 11.20 -5.35 -20.28
#